data_7a0629dd6ee01136a442a678812ee296
#
_entry.id   7a0629dd6ee01136a442a678812ee296
#
_cell.length_a   1.000
_cell.length_b   1.000
_cell.length_c   1.000
_cell.angle_alpha   90.00
_cell.angle_beta   90.00
_cell.angle_gamma   90.00
#
_symmetry.space_group_name_H-M   'P 1'
#
loop_
_entity.id
_entity.type
_entity.pdbx_description
1 polymer ?
#
loop_
_entity_poly.entity_id
_entity_poly.type
_entity_poly.pdbx_seq_one_letter_code
_entity_poly.pdbx_strand_id
1 'polypeptide(L)'
;PFFHAKDIAEYSYQLNDDYLSLKFTIEKAEINNFNFNSDCNIKQMTALCLTKYINGKSHIKINGKTVELKLNDSYTEKDHLVINLSAKVTSNPIKELIVYNSCFYEFNSKFKNRIILNIAKFQKSYLLTKKKDKILLN
;
A
#
# COMPACT_ATOMS: atom_id res chain seq x y z
N PRO A 1 -6.07 -4.38 15.04
CA PRO A 1 -4.72 -4.93 15.10
C PRO A 1 -4.43 -5.85 13.91
N PHE A 2 -3.18 -5.89 13.52
CA PHE A 2 -2.72 -6.77 12.44
C PHE A 2 -2.35 -8.12 13.06
N PHE A 3 -2.98 -9.17 12.61
CA PHE A 3 -2.69 -10.51 13.08
C PHE A 3 -1.55 -11.12 12.27
N HIS A 4 -0.84 -12.08 12.87
CA HIS A 4 0.16 -12.87 12.17
C HIS A 4 -0.52 -13.70 11.10
N ALA A 5 -0.68 -13.12 9.93
CA ALA A 5 -1.28 -13.76 8.79
C ALA A 5 -0.22 -13.94 7.71
N LYS A 6 -0.12 -15.15 7.21
CA LYS A 6 0.81 -15.49 6.14
C LYS A 6 0.25 -15.02 4.81
N ASP A 7 1.14 -14.56 3.93
CA ASP A 7 0.82 -14.21 2.54
C ASP A 7 -0.14 -13.03 2.42
N ILE A 8 0.00 -12.03 3.32
CA ILE A 8 -0.85 -10.86 3.30
C ILE A 8 -0.07 -9.60 3.68
N ALA A 9 -0.43 -8.48 3.06
CA ALA A 9 0.00 -7.15 3.45
C ALA A 9 -1.23 -6.26 3.61
N GLU A 10 -1.10 -5.21 4.39
CA GLU A 10 -2.22 -4.30 4.69
C GLU A 10 -1.85 -2.87 4.29
N TYR A 11 -2.79 -2.20 3.63
CA TYR A 11 -2.65 -0.84 3.13
C TYR A 11 -3.81 -0.02 3.68
N SER A 12 -3.53 0.81 4.68
CA SER A 12 -4.55 1.65 5.31
C SER A 12 -4.41 3.07 4.83
N TYR A 13 -5.37 3.52 4.03
CA TYR A 13 -5.42 4.86 3.46
C TYR A 13 -6.34 5.75 4.28
N GLN A 14 -5.88 6.96 4.57
CA GLN A 14 -6.67 7.95 5.28
C GLN A 14 -6.45 9.32 4.68
N LEU A 15 -7.55 10.05 4.49
CA LEU A 15 -7.49 11.44 4.04
C LEU A 15 -7.82 12.36 5.21
N ASN A 16 -6.86 13.23 5.57
CA ASN A 16 -7.05 14.27 6.57
C ASN A 16 -6.80 15.61 5.89
N ASP A 17 -7.84 16.43 5.79
CA ASP A 17 -7.79 17.68 5.06
C ASP A 17 -7.32 17.45 3.62
N ASP A 18 -6.15 17.96 3.25
CA ASP A 18 -5.59 17.80 1.91
C ASP A 18 -4.40 16.83 1.88
N TYR A 19 -4.23 16.03 2.95
CA TYR A 19 -3.17 15.02 2.99
C TYR A 19 -3.75 13.60 2.96
N LEU A 20 -3.28 12.83 1.98
CA LEU A 20 -3.55 11.40 1.92
C LEU A 20 -2.38 10.68 2.57
N SER A 21 -2.67 9.84 3.56
CA SER A 21 -1.67 9.00 4.20
C SER A 21 -1.92 7.54 3.89
N LEU A 22 -0.84 6.79 3.78
CA LEU A 22 -0.86 5.33 3.65
C LEU A 22 -0.01 4.74 4.76
N LYS A 23 -0.60 3.84 5.53
CA LYS A 23 0.15 3.00 6.46
C LYS A 23 0.21 1.60 5.88
N PHE A 24 1.41 1.20 5.46
CA PHE A 24 1.67 -0.13 4.92
C PHE A 24 2.26 -1.01 6.02
N THR A 25 1.70 -2.20 6.17
CA THR A 25 2.15 -3.15 7.20
C THR A 25 2.32 -4.53 6.59
N ILE A 26 3.45 -5.16 6.86
CA ILE A 26 3.74 -6.52 6.41
C ILE A 26 4.60 -7.22 7.46
N GLU A 27 4.49 -8.54 7.57
CA GLU A 27 5.41 -9.29 8.40
C GLU A 27 6.80 -9.28 7.81
N LYS A 28 7.82 -9.08 8.65
CA LYS A 28 9.22 -9.04 8.20
C LYS A 28 9.63 -10.32 7.49
N ALA A 29 9.10 -11.46 7.96
CA ALA A 29 9.42 -12.75 7.37
C ALA A 29 9.00 -12.83 5.90
N GLU A 30 7.93 -12.16 5.51
CA GLU A 30 7.49 -12.13 4.11
C GLU A 30 8.52 -11.44 3.22
N ILE A 31 9.06 -10.32 3.69
CA ILE A 31 10.07 -9.56 2.93
C ILE A 31 11.32 -10.41 2.69
N ASN A 32 11.72 -11.21 3.68
CA ASN A 32 12.90 -12.05 3.55
C ASN A 32 12.72 -13.17 2.52
N ASN A 33 11.49 -13.56 2.25
CA ASN A 33 11.16 -14.60 1.30
C ASN A 33 11.03 -14.10 -0.14
N PHE A 34 10.96 -12.79 -0.34
CA PHE A 34 10.79 -12.21 -1.66
C PHE A 34 12.16 -11.94 -2.29
N ASN A 35 12.31 -12.35 -3.54
CA ASN A 35 13.53 -12.10 -4.30
C ASN A 35 13.35 -10.87 -5.17
N PHE A 36 13.56 -9.70 -4.57
CA PHE A 36 13.46 -8.44 -5.30
C PHE A 36 14.63 -8.34 -6.27
N ASN A 37 14.30 -8.31 -7.54
CA ASN A 37 15.29 -8.09 -8.58
C ASN A 37 15.47 -6.59 -8.73
N SER A 38 16.51 -6.05 -8.09
CA SER A 38 16.55 -4.61 -8.06
C SER A 38 17.94 -4.03 -7.89
N ASP A 39 18.07 -2.84 -8.43
CA ASP A 39 19.16 -1.93 -8.14
C ASP A 39 19.07 -1.36 -6.74
N CYS A 40 18.01 -1.71 -6.00
CA CYS A 40 17.77 -1.20 -4.66
C CYS A 40 18.14 -2.25 -3.62
N ASN A 41 19.04 -1.90 -2.72
CA ASN A 41 19.48 -2.82 -1.67
C ASN A 41 18.44 -2.90 -0.57
N ILE A 42 17.53 -3.87 -0.69
CA ILE A 42 16.39 -4.01 0.23
C ILE A 42 16.82 -4.33 1.66
N LYS A 43 17.96 -4.99 1.85
CA LYS A 43 18.43 -5.32 3.19
C LYS A 43 18.92 -4.10 3.96
N GLN A 44 19.54 -3.16 3.27
CA GLN A 44 20.10 -1.95 3.90
C GLN A 44 19.13 -0.77 3.86
N MET A 45 18.29 -0.70 2.82
CA MET A 45 17.39 0.43 2.56
C MET A 45 15.95 -0.05 2.40
N THR A 46 15.50 -0.88 3.34
CA THR A 46 14.22 -1.58 3.25
C THR A 46 13.04 -0.64 2.97
N ALA A 47 12.89 0.40 3.79
CA ALA A 47 11.74 1.31 3.64
C ALA A 47 11.77 2.06 2.32
N LEU A 48 12.94 2.53 1.90
CA LEU A 48 13.06 3.26 0.64
C LEU A 48 12.79 2.35 -0.55
N CYS A 49 13.34 1.15 -0.53
CA CYS A 49 13.13 0.18 -1.61
C CYS A 49 11.67 -0.24 -1.71
N LEU A 50 11.02 -0.49 -0.57
CA LEU A 50 9.60 -0.85 -0.56
C LEU A 50 8.72 0.31 -0.99
N THR A 51 9.08 1.54 -0.65
CA THR A 51 8.34 2.71 -1.12
C THR A 51 8.34 2.78 -2.64
N LYS A 52 9.50 2.59 -3.26
CA LYS A 52 9.60 2.55 -4.71
C LYS A 52 8.79 1.41 -5.30
N TYR A 53 8.88 0.24 -4.69
CA TYR A 53 8.16 -0.94 -5.14
C TYR A 53 6.66 -0.72 -5.08
N ILE A 54 6.16 -0.22 -3.95
CA ILE A 54 4.73 0.05 -3.75
C ILE A 54 4.22 1.07 -4.77
N ASN A 55 4.95 2.18 -4.97
CA ASN A 55 4.54 3.19 -5.95
C ASN A 55 4.56 2.66 -7.38
N GLY A 56 5.39 1.66 -7.67
CA GLY A 56 5.44 1.05 -8.99
C GLY A 56 4.37 -0.01 -9.23
N LYS A 57 3.94 -0.70 -8.17
CA LYS A 57 3.03 -1.84 -8.26
C LYS A 57 1.61 -1.55 -7.78
N SER A 58 1.43 -0.45 -7.06
CA SER A 58 0.10 -0.04 -6.62
C SER A 58 -0.12 1.42 -6.96
N HIS A 59 -1.38 1.75 -7.29
CA HIS A 59 -1.74 3.10 -7.65
C HIS A 59 -3.07 3.46 -7.02
N ILE A 60 -3.14 4.67 -6.49
CA ILE A 60 -4.41 5.25 -6.06
C ILE A 60 -4.66 6.47 -6.92
N LYS A 61 -5.82 6.50 -7.57
CA LYS A 61 -6.25 7.64 -8.39
C LYS A 61 -7.43 8.30 -7.74
N ILE A 62 -7.32 9.59 -7.55
CA ILE A 62 -8.40 10.41 -6.99
C ILE A 62 -8.87 11.35 -8.09
N ASN A 63 -10.14 11.23 -8.47
CA ASN A 63 -10.73 12.01 -9.58
C ASN A 63 -9.87 11.94 -10.84
N GLY A 64 -9.37 10.73 -11.15
CA GLY A 64 -8.59 10.51 -12.37
C GLY A 64 -7.10 10.82 -12.27
N LYS A 65 -6.63 11.35 -11.14
CA LYS A 65 -5.21 11.69 -10.96
C LYS A 65 -4.51 10.67 -10.08
N THR A 66 -3.42 10.12 -10.56
CA THR A 66 -2.57 9.22 -9.77
C THR A 66 -1.87 10.02 -8.68
N VAL A 67 -1.89 9.49 -7.47
CA VAL A 67 -1.23 10.09 -6.31
C VAL A 67 0.09 9.35 -6.07
N GLU A 68 1.21 10.07 -6.11
CA GLU A 68 2.49 9.52 -5.75
C GLU A 68 2.76 9.76 -4.27
N LEU A 69 2.99 8.68 -3.53
CA LEU A 69 3.19 8.73 -2.09
C LEU A 69 4.67 8.80 -1.76
N LYS A 70 5.02 9.63 -0.80
CA LYS A 70 6.40 9.82 -0.35
C LYS A 70 6.59 9.23 1.03
N LEU A 71 7.75 8.65 1.25
CA LEU A 71 8.12 8.07 2.54
C LEU A 71 8.23 9.14 3.62
N ASN A 72 7.50 8.97 4.72
CA ASN A 72 7.61 9.80 5.90
C ASN A 72 8.53 9.15 6.92
N ASP A 73 8.17 7.95 7.36
CA ASP A 73 8.95 7.19 8.32
C ASP A 73 8.65 5.71 8.20
N SER A 74 9.43 4.91 8.91
CA SER A 74 9.20 3.49 9.03
C SER A 74 9.70 3.01 10.38
N TYR A 75 9.11 1.93 10.85
CA TYR A 75 9.54 1.30 12.09
C TYR A 75 9.17 -0.17 12.09
N THR A 76 9.79 -0.91 13.01
CA THR A 76 9.45 -2.31 13.23
C THR A 76 8.75 -2.40 14.56
N GLU A 77 7.60 -3.09 14.58
CA GLU A 77 6.87 -3.37 15.79
C GLU A 77 6.64 -4.87 15.88
N LYS A 78 7.31 -5.50 16.84
CA LYS A 78 7.38 -6.96 16.94
C LYS A 78 7.92 -7.54 15.63
N ASP A 79 7.15 -8.38 14.95
CA ASP A 79 7.57 -8.99 13.69
C ASP A 79 7.03 -8.26 12.47
N HIS A 80 6.46 -7.08 12.67
CA HIS A 80 5.86 -6.31 11.59
C HIS A 80 6.74 -5.14 11.18
N LEU A 81 6.86 -4.94 9.89
CA LEU A 81 7.43 -3.73 9.31
C LEU A 81 6.29 -2.79 8.96
N VAL A 82 6.37 -1.56 9.44
CA VAL A 82 5.40 -0.52 9.15
C VAL A 82 6.08 0.61 8.39
N ILE A 83 5.47 1.03 7.29
CA ILE A 83 5.98 2.14 6.48
C ILE A 83 4.85 3.16 6.33
N ASN A 84 5.11 4.39 6.71
CA ASN A 84 4.16 5.49 6.58
C ASN A 84 4.54 6.37 5.41
N LEU A 85 3.59 6.58 4.51
CA LEU A 85 3.76 7.41 3.33
C LEU A 85 2.66 8.46 3.29
N SER A 86 2.88 9.54 2.57
CA SER A 86 1.85 10.54 2.39
C SER A 86 2.05 11.35 1.13
N ALA A 87 1.00 12.06 0.75
CA ALA A 87 1.03 13.00 -0.36
C ALA A 87 -0.05 14.05 -0.16
N LYS A 88 0.21 15.23 -0.70
CA LYS A 88 -0.80 16.28 -0.73
C LYS A 88 -1.75 16.02 -1.89
N VAL A 89 -3.05 16.16 -1.63
CA VAL A 89 -4.10 15.94 -2.62
C VAL A 89 -4.89 17.23 -2.76
N THR A 90 -5.06 17.70 -4.00
CA THR A 90 -5.75 18.96 -4.26
C THR A 90 -7.19 18.78 -4.73
N SER A 91 -7.65 17.53 -4.86
CA SER A 91 -8.98 17.22 -5.38
C SER A 91 -10.02 17.29 -4.27
N ASN A 92 -10.96 18.23 -4.41
CA ASN A 92 -12.07 18.38 -3.47
C ASN A 92 -13.28 18.95 -4.22
N PRO A 93 -14.45 18.28 -4.23
CA PRO A 93 -14.74 17.03 -3.54
C PRO A 93 -14.20 15.79 -4.27
N ILE A 94 -14.06 14.69 -3.53
CA ILE A 94 -13.64 13.43 -4.14
C ILE A 94 -14.85 12.69 -4.66
N LYS A 95 -14.92 12.54 -5.98
CA LYS A 95 -16.04 11.91 -6.66
C LYS A 95 -15.76 10.49 -7.09
N GLU A 96 -14.51 10.21 -7.44
CA GLU A 96 -14.10 8.91 -7.95
C GLU A 96 -12.81 8.48 -7.30
N LEU A 97 -12.74 7.20 -6.97
CA LEU A 97 -11.54 6.60 -6.37
C LEU A 97 -11.27 5.28 -7.07
N ILE A 98 -10.03 5.11 -7.55
CA ILE A 98 -9.57 3.87 -8.15
C ILE A 98 -8.34 3.42 -7.38
N VAL A 99 -8.35 2.17 -6.93
CA VAL A 99 -7.18 1.56 -6.28
C VAL A 99 -6.79 0.34 -7.09
N TYR A 100 -5.54 0.29 -7.51
CA TYR A 100 -4.96 -0.84 -8.19
C TYR A 100 -3.77 -1.31 -7.36
N ASN A 101 -3.66 -2.62 -7.14
CA ASN A 101 -2.56 -3.16 -6.35
C ASN A 101 -2.14 -4.52 -6.88
N SER A 102 -0.92 -4.59 -7.42
CA SER A 102 -0.33 -5.83 -7.91
C SER A 102 0.90 -6.23 -7.10
N CYS A 103 1.05 -5.69 -5.89
CA CYS A 103 2.23 -5.96 -5.06
C CYS A 103 2.33 -7.44 -4.70
N PHE A 104 3.53 -7.98 -4.84
CA PHE A 104 3.96 -9.29 -4.35
C PHE A 104 3.38 -10.50 -5.07
N TYR A 105 2.47 -10.33 -6.03
CA TYR A 105 1.91 -11.47 -6.76
C TYR A 105 2.96 -12.18 -7.62
N GLU A 106 3.98 -11.47 -8.05
CA GLU A 106 5.07 -12.08 -8.83
C GLU A 106 5.93 -13.03 -8.00
N PHE A 107 5.93 -12.85 -6.67
CA PHE A 107 6.68 -13.72 -5.77
C PHE A 107 5.82 -14.86 -5.24
N ASN A 108 4.52 -14.61 -5.10
CA ASN A 108 3.57 -15.58 -4.56
C ASN A 108 2.18 -15.27 -5.11
N SER A 109 1.70 -16.14 -6.00
CA SER A 109 0.40 -15.94 -6.65
C SER A 109 -0.79 -16.00 -5.68
N LYS A 110 -0.58 -16.53 -4.47
CA LYS A 110 -1.61 -16.60 -3.43
C LYS A 110 -1.59 -15.39 -2.50
N PHE A 111 -0.66 -14.46 -2.69
CA PHE A 111 -0.55 -13.30 -1.85
C PHE A 111 -1.81 -12.44 -1.94
N LYS A 112 -2.18 -11.82 -0.84
CA LYS A 112 -3.36 -10.95 -0.75
C LYS A 112 -2.98 -9.59 -0.24
N ASN A 113 -3.61 -8.57 -0.78
CA ASN A 113 -3.40 -7.20 -0.33
C ASN A 113 -4.71 -6.67 0.23
N ARG A 114 -4.74 -6.41 1.54
CA ARG A 114 -5.90 -5.83 2.20
C ARG A 114 -5.84 -4.33 2.10
N ILE A 115 -6.87 -3.75 1.53
CA ILE A 115 -6.99 -2.29 1.36
C ILE A 115 -8.04 -1.79 2.34
N ILE A 116 -7.65 -0.90 3.23
CA ILE A 116 -8.57 -0.26 4.17
C ILE A 116 -8.68 1.20 3.76
N LEU A 117 -9.89 1.62 3.40
CA LEU A 117 -10.13 2.98 2.93
C LEU A 117 -10.85 3.79 4.00
N ASN A 118 -10.33 4.99 4.26
CA ASN A 118 -10.99 6.02 5.05
C ASN A 118 -10.75 7.36 4.33
N ILE A 119 -11.41 7.50 3.17
CA ILE A 119 -11.23 8.64 2.28
C ILE A 119 -12.60 9.22 1.94
N ALA A 120 -12.95 10.37 2.55
CA ALA A 120 -14.24 11.04 2.37
C ALA A 120 -15.40 10.04 2.59
N LYS A 121 -16.29 9.87 1.61
CA LYS A 121 -17.41 8.93 1.72
C LYS A 121 -17.00 7.47 1.54
N PHE A 122 -15.77 7.23 1.11
CA PHE A 122 -15.29 5.87 0.83
C PHE A 122 -14.65 5.29 2.08
N GLN A 123 -15.43 4.52 2.85
CA GLN A 123 -15.00 3.94 4.13
C GLN A 123 -15.35 2.46 4.13
N LYS A 124 -14.41 1.64 3.63
CA LYS A 124 -14.63 0.21 3.49
C LYS A 124 -13.30 -0.52 3.33
N SER A 125 -13.29 -1.81 3.65
CA SER A 125 -12.13 -2.68 3.46
C SER A 125 -12.37 -3.64 2.30
N TYR A 126 -11.29 -3.92 1.57
CA TYR A 126 -11.31 -4.83 0.44
C TYR A 126 -10.12 -5.77 0.53
N LEU A 127 -10.28 -6.98 0.04
CA LEU A 127 -9.18 -7.93 -0.06
C LEU A 127 -8.89 -8.17 -1.54
N LEU A 128 -7.75 -7.68 -2.00
CA LEU A 128 -7.35 -7.83 -3.40
C LEU A 128 -6.49 -9.07 -3.57
N THR A 129 -6.65 -9.71 -4.71
CA THR A 129 -5.90 -10.90 -5.10
C THR A 129 -5.38 -10.71 -6.51
N LYS A 130 -4.54 -11.63 -6.97
CA LYS A 130 -4.01 -11.58 -8.34
C LYS A 130 -5.12 -11.50 -9.39
N LYS A 131 -6.22 -12.20 -9.16
CA LYS A 131 -7.36 -12.22 -10.10
C LYS A 131 -8.25 -10.99 -9.97
N LYS A 132 -8.23 -10.33 -8.83
CA LYS A 132 -9.09 -9.18 -8.55
C LYS A 132 -8.25 -8.11 -7.86
N ASP A 133 -7.48 -7.38 -8.66
CA ASP A 133 -6.44 -6.47 -8.20
C ASP A 133 -6.84 -5.00 -8.29
N LYS A 134 -8.13 -4.70 -8.45
CA LYS A 134 -8.59 -3.33 -8.71
C LYS A 134 -9.92 -3.04 -8.03
N ILE A 135 -10.04 -1.82 -7.52
CA ILE A 135 -11.27 -1.30 -6.91
C ILE A 135 -11.66 -0.02 -7.65
N LEU A 136 -12.91 0.04 -8.11
CA LEU A 136 -13.50 1.22 -8.76
C LEU A 136 -14.66 1.71 -7.91
N LEU A 137 -14.58 2.96 -7.44
CA LEU A 137 -15.59 3.56 -6.58
C LEU A 137 -15.99 4.95 -7.10
N ASN A 138 -17.30 5.23 -7.07
CA ASN A 138 -17.83 6.53 -7.44
C ASN A 138 -19.14 6.87 -6.73
#